data_d4817223ef01af7e7395efe527120f39
#
_entry.id   d4817223ef01af7e7395efe527120f39
#
_cell.length_a   1.000
_cell.length_b   1.000
_cell.length_c   1.000
_cell.angle_alpha   90.00
_cell.angle_beta   90.00
_cell.angle_gamma   90.00
#
_symmetry.space_group_name_H-M   'P 1'
#
loop_
_entity.id
_entity.type
_entity.pdbx_description
1 polymer ?
#
loop_
_entity_poly.entity_id
_entity_poly.type
_entity_poly.pdbx_seq_one_letter_code
_entity_poly.pdbx_strand_id
1 'polypeptide(L)'
;VEKAESSSDLATNLETSRLVHISTQQKFPYVIDKISQIKGKNFAIIIDEAHSSQSGEGAEKVRAVLANNDDAVQEAKEEESTPDIIDRIAETMRTRGPSKHLSYYAFTATPKKNTLRLFGTEVSENEYEPFHKYTMNQAIEEGFILDVLKNYTTYESHFRLLQTSNEDKIVDNKTASRKVMNYVDTHQERIDHLAEFIVEHFRKFVLPKIGGLAKAMVVSSSRNQARLYKLAIDEYVKSKNYQDVNALVAFSGSLKDETGNIYTEHSMNNVKTDKETTENFDKKKFNILIVAEKYQTGYDQNKLHTMYVDKKLKGIKIVQSLSRLNRTRDGKTDTLVVDFKNTADEIEEGY
;
A
#
# COMPACT_ATOMS: atom_id res chain seq x y z
N VAL A 1 23.01 12.85 -11.01
CA VAL A 1 22.08 12.41 -9.96
C VAL A 1 22.86 11.62 -8.93
N GLU A 2 22.68 11.92 -7.66
CA GLU A 2 23.37 11.24 -6.56
C GLU A 2 22.37 10.86 -5.46
N LYS A 3 22.51 9.63 -4.95
CA LYS A 3 21.71 9.13 -3.83
C LYS A 3 22.53 9.29 -2.55
N ALA A 4 21.98 9.97 -1.56
CA ALA A 4 22.60 10.11 -0.26
C ALA A 4 22.30 8.91 0.64
N GLU A 5 23.34 8.27 1.18
CA GLU A 5 23.19 7.11 2.06
C GLU A 5 23.00 7.53 3.53
N SER A 6 23.47 8.72 3.92
CA SER A 6 23.32 9.29 5.26
C SER A 6 22.96 10.77 5.22
N SER A 7 22.55 11.35 6.37
CA SER A 7 22.31 12.80 6.49
C SER A 7 23.60 13.61 6.33
N SER A 8 24.73 13.08 6.80
CA SER A 8 26.05 13.72 6.63
C SER A 8 26.49 13.71 5.15
N ASP A 9 26.25 12.61 4.47
CA ASP A 9 26.52 12.46 3.05
C ASP A 9 25.68 13.43 2.21
N LEU A 10 24.36 13.52 2.50
CA LEU A 10 23.48 14.50 1.87
C LEU A 10 24.00 15.94 2.06
N ALA A 11 24.39 16.28 3.29
CA ALA A 11 24.90 17.61 3.60
C ALA A 11 26.19 17.96 2.83
N THR A 12 27.11 17.01 2.69
CA THR A 12 28.35 17.17 1.94
C THR A 12 28.06 17.28 0.43
N ASN A 13 27.15 16.44 -0.07
CA ASN A 13 26.81 16.42 -1.49
C ASN A 13 26.16 17.72 -1.97
N LEU A 14 25.37 18.40 -1.12
CA LEU A 14 24.76 19.69 -1.43
C LEU A 14 25.78 20.82 -1.67
N GLU A 15 26.98 20.70 -1.14
CA GLU A 15 28.09 21.64 -1.38
C GLU A 15 28.77 21.41 -2.72
N THR A 16 28.58 20.23 -3.33
CA THR A 16 29.17 19.86 -4.62
C THR A 16 28.50 20.58 -5.80
N SER A 17 29.08 20.43 -6.98
CA SER A 17 28.54 20.97 -8.24
C SER A 17 27.42 20.11 -8.86
N ARG A 18 27.02 19.01 -8.25
CA ARG A 18 25.96 18.15 -8.76
C ARG A 18 24.59 18.79 -8.63
N LEU A 19 23.75 18.60 -9.64
CA LEU A 19 22.48 19.32 -9.78
C LEU A 19 21.30 18.62 -9.13
N VAL A 20 21.33 17.29 -8.94
CA VAL A 20 20.20 16.50 -8.42
C VAL A 20 20.69 15.55 -7.33
N HIS A 21 20.10 15.68 -6.15
CA HIS A 21 20.35 14.82 -5.00
C HIS A 21 19.06 14.12 -4.62
N ILE A 22 19.12 12.80 -4.39
CA ILE A 22 17.99 11.98 -3.95
C ILE A 22 18.25 11.52 -2.52
N SER A 23 17.27 11.70 -1.65
CA SER A 23 17.32 11.28 -0.26
C SER A 23 15.96 10.78 0.22
N THR A 24 15.96 10.00 1.30
CA THR A 24 14.72 9.66 2.00
C THR A 24 14.24 10.82 2.85
N GLN A 25 12.94 10.92 3.05
CA GLN A 25 12.32 11.99 3.86
C GLN A 25 12.91 12.07 5.27
N GLN A 26 13.25 10.95 5.89
CA GLN A 26 13.80 10.88 7.25
C GLN A 26 15.16 11.58 7.41
N LYS A 27 15.96 11.65 6.37
CA LYS A 27 17.29 12.31 6.40
C LYS A 27 17.20 13.82 6.23
N PHE A 28 16.18 14.29 5.53
CA PHE A 28 16.05 15.67 5.10
C PHE A 28 15.95 16.68 6.27
N PRO A 29 15.20 16.43 7.35
CA PRO A 29 15.09 17.38 8.47
C PRO A 29 16.42 17.77 9.08
N TYR A 30 17.42 16.89 9.04
CA TYR A 30 18.75 17.15 9.62
C TYR A 30 19.63 18.05 8.77
N VAL A 31 19.27 18.26 7.49
CA VAL A 31 20.06 19.07 6.55
C VAL A 31 19.41 20.36 6.12
N ILE A 32 18.11 20.56 6.46
CA ILE A 32 17.36 21.78 6.10
C ILE A 32 18.06 23.05 6.59
N ASP A 33 18.67 22.99 7.76
CA ASP A 33 19.42 24.08 8.36
C ASP A 33 20.70 24.39 7.59
N LYS A 34 21.40 23.37 7.11
CA LYS A 34 22.61 23.54 6.29
C LYS A 34 22.28 24.11 4.91
N ILE A 35 21.22 23.63 4.26
CA ILE A 35 20.77 24.15 2.97
C ILE A 35 20.49 25.65 3.04
N SER A 36 19.87 26.11 4.11
CA SER A 36 19.53 27.53 4.30
C SER A 36 20.77 28.42 4.50
N GLN A 37 21.91 27.85 4.86
CA GLN A 37 23.19 28.55 5.08
C GLN A 37 24.09 28.61 3.83
N ILE A 38 23.82 27.76 2.82
CA ILE A 38 24.61 27.73 1.58
C ILE A 38 24.30 28.98 0.75
N LYS A 39 25.26 29.88 0.65
CA LYS A 39 25.10 31.13 -0.12
C LYS A 39 25.43 30.92 -1.60
N GLY A 40 24.75 31.67 -2.46
CA GLY A 40 25.05 31.69 -3.89
C GLY A 40 24.48 30.53 -4.71
N LYS A 41 23.66 29.64 -4.07
CA LYS A 41 22.92 28.59 -4.76
C LYS A 41 21.43 28.71 -4.45
N ASN A 42 20.59 28.40 -5.43
CA ASN A 42 19.17 28.24 -5.27
C ASN A 42 18.83 26.74 -5.25
N PHE A 43 17.94 26.33 -4.36
CA PHE A 43 17.53 24.95 -4.22
C PHE A 43 16.02 24.81 -4.48
N ALA A 44 15.66 23.79 -5.26
CA ALA A 44 14.30 23.31 -5.39
C ALA A 44 14.18 21.97 -4.64
N ILE A 45 13.31 21.93 -3.65
CA ILE A 45 13.04 20.75 -2.84
C ILE A 45 11.75 20.14 -3.32
N ILE A 46 11.85 18.95 -3.90
CA ILE A 46 10.72 18.19 -4.43
C ILE A 46 10.39 17.08 -3.41
N ILE A 47 9.19 17.13 -2.86
CA ILE A 47 8.69 16.18 -1.85
C ILE A 47 7.63 15.32 -2.53
N ASP A 48 7.93 14.05 -2.70
CA ASP A 48 6.98 13.06 -3.17
C ASP A 48 6.21 12.46 -1.98
N GLU A 49 4.96 12.06 -2.20
CA GLU A 49 4.05 11.56 -1.17
C GLU A 49 3.93 12.54 0.03
N ALA A 50 3.75 13.83 -0.29
CA ALA A 50 3.68 14.91 0.69
C ALA A 50 2.34 14.91 1.46
N HIS A 51 2.05 13.80 2.11
CA HIS A 51 0.95 13.66 3.06
C HIS A 51 1.53 13.40 4.44
N SER A 52 1.09 14.13 5.45
CA SER A 52 1.54 13.94 6.82
C SER A 52 1.20 12.52 7.29
N SER A 53 2.17 11.80 7.86
CA SER A 53 1.92 10.58 8.64
C SER A 53 0.94 10.93 9.78
N GLN A 54 0.13 9.97 10.22
CA GLN A 54 -0.91 10.19 11.23
C GLN A 54 -0.30 10.46 12.62
N SER A 55 0.26 11.62 12.85
CA SER A 55 0.53 12.10 14.19
C SER A 55 -0.58 13.08 14.60
N GLY A 56 -1.55 12.62 15.37
CA GLY A 56 -2.66 13.43 15.83
C GLY A 56 -3.76 12.54 16.42
N GLU A 57 -4.83 13.09 16.97
CA GLU A 57 -5.92 12.44 17.73
C GLU A 57 -6.41 11.05 17.27
N GLY A 58 -6.09 10.64 16.02
CA GLY A 58 -6.34 9.30 15.51
C GLY A 58 -5.48 8.22 16.14
N ALA A 59 -4.23 8.52 16.48
CA ALA A 59 -3.29 7.54 17.06
C ALA A 59 -3.73 7.11 18.47
N GLU A 60 -4.26 8.04 19.29
CA GLU A 60 -4.78 7.69 20.63
C GLU A 60 -6.03 6.80 20.58
N LYS A 61 -6.93 7.05 19.62
CA LYS A 61 -8.12 6.19 19.43
C LYS A 61 -7.75 4.81 18.88
N VAL A 62 -6.76 4.74 18.02
CA VAL A 62 -6.23 3.46 17.50
C VAL A 62 -5.54 2.69 18.63
N ARG A 63 -4.78 3.35 19.51
CA ARG A 63 -4.18 2.72 20.70
C ARG A 63 -5.22 2.10 21.63
N ALA A 64 -6.36 2.75 21.84
CA ALA A 64 -7.43 2.24 22.70
C ALA A 64 -8.14 1.01 22.09
N VAL A 65 -8.21 0.90 20.77
CA VAL A 65 -8.83 -0.24 20.06
C VAL A 65 -7.84 -1.40 19.88
N LEU A 66 -6.53 -1.09 19.80
CA LEU A 66 -5.46 -2.07 19.55
C LEU A 66 -4.79 -2.60 20.82
N ALA A 67 -5.23 -2.17 22.01
CA ALA A 67 -4.67 -2.58 23.32
C ALA A 67 -4.65 -4.10 23.57
N ASN A 68 -5.26 -4.89 22.70
CA ASN A 68 -5.28 -6.36 22.75
C ASN A 68 -4.50 -7.04 21.62
N ASN A 69 -3.72 -6.30 20.82
CA ASN A 69 -2.95 -6.87 19.71
C ASN A 69 -1.54 -6.28 19.69
N ASP A 70 -0.56 -7.03 20.23
CA ASP A 70 0.83 -6.59 20.38
C ASP A 70 1.52 -6.25 19.06
N ASP A 71 1.18 -6.94 17.96
CA ASP A 71 1.75 -6.67 16.63
C ASP A 71 1.33 -5.31 16.08
N ALA A 72 0.06 -4.93 16.25
CA ALA A 72 -0.45 -3.64 15.79
C ALA A 72 0.08 -2.48 16.63
N VAL A 73 0.39 -2.73 17.92
CA VAL A 73 1.04 -1.75 18.81
C VAL A 73 2.49 -1.52 18.39
N GLN A 74 3.18 -2.55 17.93
CA GLN A 74 4.56 -2.44 17.48
C GLN A 74 4.67 -1.74 16.13
N GLU A 75 3.75 -2.04 15.19
CA GLU A 75 3.62 -1.31 13.90
C GLU A 75 3.30 0.18 14.12
N ALA A 76 2.40 0.50 15.04
CA ALA A 76 2.07 1.88 15.39
C ALA A 76 3.24 2.64 16.02
N LYS A 77 4.09 1.97 16.82
CA LYS A 77 5.30 2.57 17.41
C LYS A 77 6.40 2.83 16.39
N GLU A 78 6.55 1.98 15.38
CA GLU A 78 7.51 2.19 14.30
C GLU A 78 7.10 3.37 13.39
N GLU A 79 5.80 3.60 13.20
CA GLU A 79 5.26 4.78 12.50
C GLU A 79 5.41 6.09 13.30
N GLU A 80 5.40 6.05 14.65
CA GLU A 80 5.47 7.24 15.52
C GLU A 80 6.87 7.80 15.73
N SER A 81 7.92 7.05 15.43
CA SER A 81 9.28 7.43 15.83
C SER A 81 9.96 8.48 14.94
N THR A 82 9.35 8.85 13.80
CA THR A 82 9.92 9.83 12.88
C THR A 82 9.07 11.09 12.84
N PRO A 83 9.61 12.27 13.22
CA PRO A 83 8.91 13.55 13.05
C PRO A 83 8.58 13.74 11.56
N ASP A 84 7.34 14.09 11.27
CA ASP A 84 6.88 14.32 9.91
C ASP A 84 7.72 15.44 9.27
N ILE A 85 8.26 15.18 8.08
CA ILE A 85 9.03 16.16 7.31
C ILE A 85 8.17 17.42 7.06
N ILE A 86 6.87 17.27 6.84
CA ILE A 86 5.94 18.36 6.60
C ILE A 86 5.85 19.27 7.82
N ASP A 87 5.72 18.70 9.01
CA ASP A 87 5.66 19.46 10.26
C ASP A 87 6.98 20.21 10.53
N ARG A 88 8.13 19.60 10.23
CA ARG A 88 9.43 20.26 10.38
C ARG A 88 9.68 21.36 9.34
N ILE A 89 9.24 21.18 8.12
CA ILE A 89 9.26 22.23 7.10
C ILE A 89 8.38 23.39 7.57
N ALA A 90 7.17 23.09 8.09
CA ALA A 90 6.26 24.10 8.64
C ALA A 90 6.91 24.88 9.78
N GLU A 91 7.54 24.19 10.71
CA GLU A 91 8.24 24.80 11.84
C GLU A 91 9.41 25.67 11.37
N THR A 92 10.19 25.21 10.40
CA THR A 92 11.30 25.97 9.81
C THR A 92 10.80 27.24 9.10
N MET A 93 9.73 27.12 8.31
CA MET A 93 9.11 28.28 7.66
C MET A 93 8.56 29.29 8.67
N ARG A 94 7.91 28.81 9.73
CA ARG A 94 7.35 29.66 10.78
C ARG A 94 8.43 30.39 11.58
N THR A 95 9.54 29.71 11.90
CA THR A 95 10.61 30.27 12.75
C THR A 95 11.58 31.16 12.00
N ARG A 96 11.86 30.88 10.73
CA ARG A 96 12.87 31.57 9.92
C ARG A 96 12.29 32.43 8.81
N GLY A 97 11.00 32.31 8.53
CA GLY A 97 10.35 32.95 7.38
C GLY A 97 10.75 32.35 6.04
N PRO A 98 10.16 32.85 4.93
CA PRO A 98 10.43 32.37 3.59
C PRO A 98 11.87 32.68 3.19
N SER A 99 12.61 31.65 2.73
CA SER A 99 13.96 31.82 2.21
C SER A 99 13.92 32.14 0.72
N LYS A 100 14.60 33.19 0.30
CA LYS A 100 14.69 33.58 -1.12
C LYS A 100 15.44 32.55 -2.00
N HIS A 101 16.16 31.61 -1.39
CA HIS A 101 16.99 30.61 -2.06
C HIS A 101 16.40 29.20 -2.03
N LEU A 102 15.23 29.02 -1.40
CA LEU A 102 14.59 27.71 -1.27
C LEU A 102 13.17 27.76 -1.85
N SER A 103 12.90 26.86 -2.79
CA SER A 103 11.56 26.62 -3.32
C SER A 103 11.13 25.21 -2.95
N TYR A 104 9.90 25.04 -2.49
CA TYR A 104 9.34 23.75 -2.09
C TYR A 104 8.21 23.37 -3.06
N TYR A 105 8.26 22.11 -3.52
CA TYR A 105 7.24 21.52 -4.38
C TYR A 105 6.78 20.21 -3.75
N ALA A 106 5.52 20.15 -3.37
CA ALA A 106 4.91 18.98 -2.74
C ALA A 106 3.99 18.27 -3.72
N PHE A 107 4.23 17.00 -3.95
CA PHE A 107 3.39 16.13 -4.79
C PHE A 107 2.70 15.09 -3.91
N THR A 108 1.40 14.94 -4.05
CA THR A 108 0.63 13.92 -3.34
C THR A 108 -0.68 13.63 -4.06
N ALA A 109 -1.10 12.38 -4.06
CA ALA A 109 -2.43 12.00 -4.54
C ALA A 109 -3.53 12.32 -3.51
N THR A 110 -3.17 12.52 -2.23
CA THR A 110 -4.10 12.65 -1.12
C THR A 110 -3.70 13.80 -0.18
N PRO A 111 -3.86 15.07 -0.63
CA PRO A 111 -3.46 16.23 0.16
C PRO A 111 -4.31 16.34 1.44
N LYS A 112 -3.65 16.49 2.58
CA LYS A 112 -4.29 16.78 3.85
C LYS A 112 -4.36 18.29 4.10
N LYS A 113 -5.20 18.70 5.06
CA LYS A 113 -5.34 20.11 5.42
C LYS A 113 -4.00 20.81 5.74
N ASN A 114 -3.12 20.14 6.48
CA ASN A 114 -1.79 20.69 6.80
C ASN A 114 -0.90 20.83 5.55
N THR A 115 -0.93 19.87 4.65
CA THR A 115 -0.21 19.93 3.38
C THR A 115 -0.71 21.08 2.52
N LEU A 116 -2.03 21.24 2.40
CA LEU A 116 -2.65 22.35 1.66
C LEU A 116 -2.32 23.70 2.28
N ARG A 117 -2.37 23.82 3.61
CA ARG A 117 -2.01 25.06 4.32
C ARG A 117 -0.57 25.50 4.07
N LEU A 118 0.35 24.57 3.87
CA LEU A 118 1.77 24.86 3.66
C LEU A 118 2.14 25.12 2.21
N PHE A 119 1.55 24.38 1.28
CA PHE A 119 1.95 24.35 -0.13
C PHE A 119 0.85 24.79 -1.09
N GLY A 120 -0.39 24.91 -0.61
CA GLY A 120 -1.53 25.34 -1.39
C GLY A 120 -1.62 26.86 -1.53
N THR A 121 -2.58 27.29 -2.33
CA THR A 121 -2.96 28.69 -2.50
C THR A 121 -4.17 29.01 -1.63
N GLU A 122 -4.09 30.05 -0.81
CA GLU A 122 -5.22 30.52 -0.01
C GLU A 122 -6.28 31.14 -0.92
N VAL A 123 -7.49 30.58 -0.91
CA VAL A 123 -8.63 31.03 -1.73
C VAL A 123 -9.66 31.78 -0.91
N SER A 124 -9.75 31.52 0.37
CA SER A 124 -10.54 32.27 1.35
C SER A 124 -9.93 32.11 2.75
N GLU A 125 -10.46 32.78 3.76
CA GLU A 125 -9.94 32.76 5.13
C GLU A 125 -9.83 31.30 5.66
N ASN A 126 -8.58 30.82 5.85
CA ASN A 126 -8.24 29.45 6.26
C ASN A 126 -8.66 28.33 5.29
N GLU A 127 -8.98 28.64 4.05
CA GLU A 127 -9.29 27.68 3.01
C GLU A 127 -8.20 27.68 1.93
N TYR A 128 -7.63 26.51 1.66
CA TYR A 128 -6.47 26.35 0.80
C TYR A 128 -6.75 25.29 -0.27
N GLU A 129 -6.39 25.61 -1.52
CA GLU A 129 -6.47 24.70 -2.66
C GLU A 129 -5.07 24.32 -3.15
N PRO A 130 -4.90 23.15 -3.82
CA PRO A 130 -3.65 22.80 -4.47
C PRO A 130 -3.29 23.83 -5.54
N PHE A 131 -2.00 24.16 -5.67
CA PHE A 131 -1.52 25.02 -6.76
C PHE A 131 -1.88 24.46 -8.14
N HIS A 132 -1.81 23.14 -8.31
CA HIS A 132 -2.23 22.42 -9.51
C HIS A 132 -2.90 21.11 -9.12
N LYS A 133 -3.99 20.76 -9.81
CA LYS A 133 -4.77 19.55 -9.57
C LYS A 133 -4.92 18.75 -10.86
N TYR A 134 -4.44 17.50 -10.84
CA TYR A 134 -4.68 16.50 -11.88
C TYR A 134 -5.42 15.35 -11.23
N THR A 135 -6.71 15.21 -11.51
CA THR A 135 -7.57 14.27 -10.80
C THR A 135 -7.47 12.85 -11.34
N MET A 136 -7.84 11.86 -10.53
CA MET A 136 -7.94 10.47 -11.00
C MET A 136 -8.93 10.33 -12.17
N ASN A 137 -10.07 11.02 -12.11
CA ASN A 137 -11.04 11.01 -13.20
C ASN A 137 -10.42 11.51 -14.52
N GLN A 138 -9.67 12.61 -14.48
CA GLN A 138 -8.94 13.09 -15.66
C GLN A 138 -7.95 12.04 -16.16
N ALA A 139 -7.19 11.42 -15.27
CA ALA A 139 -6.21 10.39 -15.64
C ALA A 139 -6.86 9.12 -16.21
N ILE A 140 -8.07 8.76 -15.76
CA ILE A 140 -8.88 7.67 -16.31
C ILE A 140 -9.41 8.04 -17.69
N GLU A 141 -9.99 9.22 -17.86
CA GLU A 141 -10.52 9.72 -19.14
C GLU A 141 -9.43 9.83 -20.20
N GLU A 142 -8.23 10.26 -19.82
CA GLU A 142 -7.06 10.36 -20.71
C GLU A 142 -6.34 9.02 -20.92
N GLY A 143 -6.75 7.95 -20.24
CA GLY A 143 -6.18 6.61 -20.39
C GLY A 143 -4.81 6.40 -19.75
N PHE A 144 -4.36 7.31 -18.88
CA PHE A 144 -3.10 7.13 -18.14
C PHE A 144 -3.20 6.10 -17.04
N ILE A 145 -4.39 5.91 -16.45
CA ILE A 145 -4.66 4.90 -15.43
C ILE A 145 -5.98 4.18 -15.73
N LEU A 146 -6.15 3.00 -15.15
CA LEU A 146 -7.39 2.23 -15.22
C LEU A 146 -8.31 2.58 -14.06
N ASP A 147 -9.63 2.55 -14.32
CA ASP A 147 -10.64 2.66 -13.28
C ASP A 147 -10.72 1.35 -12.47
N VAL A 148 -10.25 1.41 -11.23
CA VAL A 148 -10.19 0.25 -10.33
C VAL A 148 -11.56 -0.08 -9.75
N LEU A 149 -12.43 0.93 -9.56
CA LEU A 149 -13.76 0.71 -8.97
C LEU A 149 -14.74 0.07 -9.97
N LYS A 150 -14.51 0.18 -11.25
CA LYS A 150 -15.37 -0.41 -12.29
C LYS A 150 -15.62 -1.91 -12.07
N ASN A 151 -14.63 -2.64 -11.57
CA ASN A 151 -14.71 -4.07 -11.31
C ASN A 151 -14.42 -4.37 -9.82
N TYR A 152 -14.87 -3.49 -8.91
CA TYR A 152 -14.87 -3.78 -7.49
C TYR A 152 -16.04 -4.69 -7.15
N THR A 153 -15.79 -5.75 -6.41
CA THR A 153 -16.83 -6.67 -5.94
C THR A 153 -16.52 -7.15 -4.53
N THR A 154 -17.57 -7.35 -3.73
CA THR A 154 -17.41 -8.06 -2.47
C THR A 154 -17.42 -9.56 -2.71
N TYR A 155 -16.75 -10.32 -1.85
CA TYR A 155 -16.74 -11.79 -1.91
C TYR A 155 -18.17 -12.37 -1.95
N GLU A 156 -19.08 -11.83 -1.15
CA GLU A 156 -20.47 -12.25 -1.12
C GLU A 156 -21.17 -12.03 -2.47
N SER A 157 -20.98 -10.88 -3.09
CA SER A 157 -21.56 -10.55 -4.39
C SER A 157 -20.95 -11.40 -5.51
N HIS A 158 -19.63 -11.60 -5.49
CA HIS A 158 -18.92 -12.43 -6.46
C HIS A 158 -19.38 -13.88 -6.40
N PHE A 159 -19.55 -14.41 -5.19
CA PHE A 159 -20.02 -15.78 -4.98
C PHE A 159 -21.46 -15.98 -5.47
N ARG A 160 -22.35 -15.00 -5.26
CA ARG A 160 -23.71 -15.04 -5.80
C ARG A 160 -23.74 -15.06 -7.35
N LEU A 161 -22.91 -14.24 -7.98
CA LEU A 161 -22.82 -14.21 -9.45
C LEU A 161 -22.34 -15.55 -10.02
N LEU A 162 -21.40 -16.22 -9.39
CA LEU A 162 -20.93 -17.54 -9.82
C LEU A 162 -21.99 -18.62 -9.66
N GLN A 163 -22.88 -18.50 -8.65
CA GLN A 163 -23.98 -19.45 -8.44
C GLN A 163 -25.11 -19.30 -9.44
N THR A 164 -25.46 -18.06 -9.81
CA THR A 164 -26.51 -17.80 -10.82
C THR A 164 -26.08 -18.24 -12.24
N SER A 165 -24.79 -18.37 -12.49
CA SER A 165 -24.28 -18.86 -13.78
C SER A 165 -24.20 -20.40 -13.88
N ASN A 166 -24.33 -21.12 -12.76
CA ASN A 166 -24.42 -22.57 -12.72
C ASN A 166 -25.84 -22.95 -12.25
N GLU A 167 -26.71 -23.28 -13.21
CA GLU A 167 -28.00 -23.88 -12.90
C GLU A 167 -27.75 -25.23 -12.21
N ASP A 168 -27.66 -25.26 -10.88
CA ASP A 168 -28.19 -26.29 -10.00
C ASP A 168 -27.76 -26.07 -8.55
N LYS A 169 -28.78 -26.10 -7.67
CA LYS A 169 -28.77 -26.08 -6.21
C LYS A 169 -28.59 -24.72 -5.53
N ILE A 170 -29.74 -24.11 -5.31
CA ILE A 170 -29.93 -23.08 -4.28
C ILE A 170 -29.76 -23.75 -2.91
N VAL A 171 -28.57 -23.68 -2.36
CA VAL A 171 -28.34 -23.88 -0.92
C VAL A 171 -28.41 -22.48 -0.27
N ASP A 172 -29.17 -22.39 0.83
CA ASP A 172 -29.45 -21.15 1.54
C ASP A 172 -28.16 -20.53 2.13
N ASN A 173 -27.46 -19.74 1.29
CA ASN A 173 -26.08 -19.28 1.51
C ASN A 173 -25.94 -18.04 2.40
N LYS A 174 -27.03 -17.40 2.84
CA LYS A 174 -26.95 -16.31 3.82
C LYS A 174 -26.34 -16.75 5.15
N THR A 175 -26.58 -17.99 5.54
CA THR A 175 -26.06 -18.55 6.80
C THR A 175 -24.60 -18.98 6.67
N ALA A 176 -24.18 -19.49 5.51
CA ALA A 176 -22.79 -19.89 5.26
C ALA A 176 -21.86 -18.67 5.11
N SER A 177 -22.24 -17.66 4.31
CA SER A 177 -21.47 -16.44 4.13
C SER A 177 -21.32 -15.64 5.44
N ARG A 178 -22.39 -15.53 6.25
CA ARG A 178 -22.30 -14.88 7.58
C ARG A 178 -21.42 -15.67 8.56
N LYS A 179 -21.43 -16.99 8.52
CA LYS A 179 -20.55 -17.80 9.38
C LYS A 179 -19.09 -17.60 9.03
N VAL A 180 -18.74 -17.58 7.76
CA VAL A 180 -17.37 -17.33 7.29
C VAL A 180 -16.90 -15.92 7.65
N MET A 181 -17.72 -14.90 7.50
CA MET A 181 -17.37 -13.52 7.82
C MET A 181 -17.29 -13.22 9.33
N ASN A 182 -17.93 -14.03 10.18
CA ASN A 182 -17.92 -13.84 11.63
C ASN A 182 -16.73 -14.52 12.34
N TYR A 183 -15.87 -15.24 11.62
CA TYR A 183 -14.65 -15.79 12.21
C TYR A 183 -13.64 -14.66 12.53
N VAL A 184 -12.85 -14.87 13.58
CA VAL A 184 -11.71 -13.99 13.89
C VAL A 184 -10.72 -14.00 12.71
N ASP A 185 -10.10 -12.89 12.40
CA ASP A 185 -9.26 -12.70 11.21
C ASP A 185 -8.13 -13.72 11.02
N THR A 186 -7.64 -14.30 12.11
CA THR A 186 -6.57 -15.28 12.12
C THR A 186 -7.04 -16.71 12.37
N HIS A 187 -8.36 -16.96 12.32
CA HIS A 187 -8.88 -18.32 12.50
C HIS A 187 -8.46 -19.21 11.32
N GLN A 188 -7.81 -20.35 11.59
CA GLN A 188 -7.19 -21.18 10.57
C GLN A 188 -8.19 -21.65 9.50
N GLU A 189 -9.36 -22.13 9.88
CA GLU A 189 -10.39 -22.60 8.94
C GLU A 189 -10.84 -21.50 7.96
N ARG A 190 -10.95 -20.26 8.44
CA ARG A 190 -11.27 -19.12 7.57
C ARG A 190 -10.15 -18.85 6.57
N ILE A 191 -8.92 -18.81 7.04
CA ILE A 191 -7.73 -18.58 6.19
C ILE A 191 -7.61 -19.67 5.14
N ASP A 192 -7.76 -20.93 5.51
CA ASP A 192 -7.69 -22.07 4.59
C ASP A 192 -8.76 -21.99 3.51
N HIS A 193 -10.00 -21.67 3.88
CA HIS A 193 -11.09 -21.51 2.93
C HIS A 193 -10.88 -20.34 1.97
N LEU A 194 -10.41 -19.20 2.47
CA LEU A 194 -10.10 -18.05 1.60
C LEU A 194 -8.86 -18.30 0.73
N ALA A 195 -7.86 -19.02 1.23
CA ALA A 195 -6.69 -19.41 0.45
C ALA A 195 -7.08 -20.34 -0.73
N GLU A 196 -7.94 -21.33 -0.48
CA GLU A 196 -8.54 -22.16 -1.53
C GLU A 196 -9.26 -21.31 -2.57
N PHE A 197 -10.18 -20.42 -2.13
CA PHE A 197 -10.89 -19.52 -3.02
C PHE A 197 -9.93 -18.66 -3.86
N ILE A 198 -8.92 -18.03 -3.23
CA ILE A 198 -7.95 -17.17 -3.90
C ILE A 198 -7.20 -17.93 -4.99
N VAL A 199 -6.72 -19.14 -4.70
CA VAL A 199 -5.97 -19.96 -5.65
C VAL A 199 -6.85 -20.39 -6.84
N GLU A 200 -8.05 -20.90 -6.58
CA GLU A 200 -8.95 -21.38 -7.65
C GLU A 200 -9.45 -20.19 -8.50
N HIS A 201 -9.84 -19.10 -7.87
CA HIS A 201 -10.25 -17.88 -8.56
C HIS A 201 -9.12 -17.32 -9.41
N PHE A 202 -7.90 -17.22 -8.85
CA PHE A 202 -6.72 -16.75 -9.57
C PHE A 202 -6.45 -17.61 -10.80
N ARG A 203 -6.41 -18.92 -10.67
CA ARG A 203 -6.14 -19.84 -11.78
C ARG A 203 -7.18 -19.73 -12.88
N LYS A 204 -8.45 -19.67 -12.51
CA LYS A 204 -9.56 -19.67 -13.48
C LYS A 204 -9.74 -18.33 -14.19
N PHE A 205 -9.64 -17.20 -13.47
CA PHE A 205 -10.07 -15.89 -13.98
C PHE A 205 -8.93 -14.90 -14.17
N VAL A 206 -7.83 -15.01 -13.41
CA VAL A 206 -6.75 -14.03 -13.42
C VAL A 206 -5.55 -14.50 -14.21
N LEU A 207 -5.11 -15.73 -14.02
CA LEU A 207 -3.91 -16.28 -14.66
C LEU A 207 -3.92 -16.12 -16.20
N PRO A 208 -5.05 -16.28 -16.93
CA PRO A 208 -5.07 -16.07 -18.38
C PRO A 208 -4.92 -14.60 -18.83
N LYS A 209 -5.18 -13.65 -17.91
CA LYS A 209 -5.13 -12.22 -18.22
C LYS A 209 -3.70 -11.77 -18.55
N ILE A 210 -3.59 -10.65 -19.27
CA ILE A 210 -2.31 -10.06 -19.71
C ILE A 210 -1.42 -11.12 -20.44
N GLY A 211 -2.01 -11.96 -21.27
CA GLY A 211 -1.27 -13.01 -21.97
C GLY A 211 -0.62 -14.06 -21.04
N GLY A 212 -1.24 -14.35 -19.91
CA GLY A 212 -0.71 -15.29 -18.91
C GLY A 212 0.38 -14.69 -18.00
N LEU A 213 0.46 -13.35 -17.92
CA LEU A 213 1.42 -12.63 -17.07
C LEU A 213 0.76 -11.92 -15.89
N ALA A 214 -0.57 -12.01 -15.77
CA ALA A 214 -1.29 -11.34 -14.70
C ALA A 214 -0.85 -11.82 -13.33
N LYS A 215 -0.82 -10.88 -12.39
CA LYS A 215 -0.44 -11.10 -10.99
C LYS A 215 -1.56 -10.64 -10.06
N ALA A 216 -1.56 -11.20 -8.87
CA ALA A 216 -2.49 -10.80 -7.81
C ALA A 216 -1.76 -10.37 -6.54
N MET A 217 -2.41 -9.52 -5.77
CA MET A 217 -1.99 -9.13 -4.43
C MET A 217 -3.06 -9.53 -3.41
N VAL A 218 -2.64 -10.09 -2.29
CA VAL A 218 -3.50 -10.37 -1.13
C VAL A 218 -3.14 -9.37 -0.04
N VAL A 219 -4.05 -8.48 0.31
CA VAL A 219 -3.84 -7.46 1.34
C VAL A 219 -4.39 -7.98 2.66
N SER A 220 -3.51 -8.27 3.60
CA SER A 220 -3.84 -8.79 4.92
C SER A 220 -3.83 -7.70 6.00
N SER A 221 -4.54 -7.96 7.10
CA SER A 221 -4.68 -7.01 8.21
C SER A 221 -3.46 -6.98 9.14
N SER A 222 -2.65 -8.04 9.15
CA SER A 222 -1.45 -8.14 10.00
C SER A 222 -0.39 -9.05 9.40
N ARG A 223 0.84 -8.96 9.93
CA ARG A 223 1.97 -9.84 9.57
C ARG A 223 1.64 -11.30 9.84
N ASN A 224 0.98 -11.61 10.96
CA ASN A 224 0.58 -12.97 11.28
C ASN A 224 -0.46 -13.51 10.28
N GLN A 225 -1.44 -12.70 9.90
CA GLN A 225 -2.40 -13.09 8.88
C GLN A 225 -1.72 -13.33 7.52
N ALA A 226 -0.75 -12.46 7.12
CA ALA A 226 0.03 -12.67 5.91
C ALA A 226 0.81 -13.99 5.93
N ARG A 227 1.43 -14.33 7.07
CA ARG A 227 2.10 -15.61 7.29
C ARG A 227 1.14 -16.78 7.12
N LEU A 228 -0.03 -16.72 7.74
CA LEU A 228 -1.03 -17.79 7.66
C LEU A 228 -1.52 -17.98 6.23
N TYR A 229 -1.81 -16.90 5.49
CA TYR A 229 -2.15 -17.00 4.07
C TYR A 229 -1.04 -17.65 3.23
N LYS A 230 0.22 -17.27 3.47
CA LYS A 230 1.36 -17.87 2.74
C LYS A 230 1.44 -19.36 2.96
N LEU A 231 1.31 -19.81 4.20
CA LEU A 231 1.34 -21.24 4.55
C LEU A 231 0.15 -21.99 3.96
N ALA A 232 -1.07 -21.44 4.09
CA ALA A 232 -2.29 -22.07 3.58
C ALA A 232 -2.29 -22.17 2.04
N ILE A 233 -1.86 -21.12 1.33
CA ILE A 233 -1.75 -21.13 -0.13
C ILE A 233 -0.70 -22.16 -0.59
N ASP A 234 0.48 -22.18 0.04
CA ASP A 234 1.53 -23.14 -0.32
C ASP A 234 1.07 -24.59 -0.09
N GLU A 235 0.39 -24.86 1.02
CA GLU A 235 -0.14 -26.18 1.35
C GLU A 235 -1.24 -26.59 0.36
N TYR A 236 -2.18 -25.68 0.06
CA TYR A 236 -3.24 -25.95 -0.92
C TYR A 236 -2.68 -26.22 -2.32
N VAL A 237 -1.78 -25.39 -2.82
CA VAL A 237 -1.11 -25.55 -4.12
C VAL A 237 -0.38 -26.90 -4.18
N LYS A 238 0.32 -27.27 -3.10
CA LYS A 238 1.01 -28.55 -2.98
C LYS A 238 0.03 -29.73 -2.97
N SER A 239 -1.06 -29.66 -2.21
CA SER A 239 -2.08 -30.71 -2.11
C SER A 239 -2.76 -31.01 -3.44
N LYS A 240 -2.98 -29.97 -4.25
CA LYS A 240 -3.56 -30.06 -5.61
C LYS A 240 -2.51 -30.35 -6.70
N ASN A 241 -1.23 -30.39 -6.35
CA ASN A 241 -0.11 -30.55 -7.28
C ASN A 241 -0.11 -29.48 -8.41
N TYR A 242 -0.50 -28.24 -8.08
CA TYR A 242 -0.48 -27.13 -9.02
C TYR A 242 0.94 -26.61 -9.23
N GLN A 243 1.34 -26.39 -10.49
CA GLN A 243 2.67 -25.91 -10.87
C GLN A 243 2.63 -24.46 -11.37
N ASP A 244 1.46 -23.91 -11.54
CA ASP A 244 1.18 -22.63 -12.19
C ASP A 244 0.91 -21.49 -11.21
N VAL A 245 0.86 -21.78 -9.88
CA VAL A 245 0.68 -20.79 -8.81
C VAL A 245 1.82 -20.85 -7.83
N ASN A 246 2.46 -19.72 -7.58
CA ASN A 246 3.49 -19.57 -6.56
C ASN A 246 3.31 -18.22 -5.86
N ALA A 247 3.25 -18.26 -4.53
CA ALA A 247 3.06 -17.08 -3.71
C ALA A 247 4.36 -16.59 -3.06
N LEU A 248 4.49 -15.28 -2.89
CA LEU A 248 5.47 -14.63 -2.03
C LEU A 248 4.73 -13.86 -0.93
N VAL A 249 5.40 -13.63 0.18
CA VAL A 249 4.90 -12.79 1.27
C VAL A 249 5.80 -11.58 1.46
N ALA A 250 5.24 -10.44 1.86
CA ALA A 250 5.99 -9.22 2.11
C ALA A 250 5.48 -8.50 3.37
N PHE A 251 6.35 -8.36 4.35
CA PHE A 251 6.13 -7.61 5.58
C PHE A 251 7.47 -7.17 6.19
N SER A 252 7.45 -6.09 6.98
CA SER A 252 8.66 -5.59 7.64
C SER A 252 8.88 -6.28 8.99
N GLY A 253 10.16 -6.40 9.39
CA GLY A 253 10.55 -6.96 10.68
C GLY A 253 10.39 -8.47 10.78
N SER A 254 10.19 -8.96 12.00
CA SER A 254 9.99 -10.38 12.31
C SER A 254 8.72 -10.58 13.13
N LEU A 255 8.18 -11.78 13.08
CA LEU A 255 7.10 -12.20 13.97
C LEU A 255 7.43 -13.53 14.59
N LYS A 256 6.90 -13.79 15.79
CA LYS A 256 7.05 -15.02 16.53
C LYS A 256 5.69 -15.69 16.66
N ASP A 257 5.59 -16.98 16.34
CA ASP A 257 4.36 -17.72 16.53
C ASP A 257 4.21 -18.22 17.98
N GLU A 258 3.08 -18.82 18.30
CA GLU A 258 2.77 -19.35 19.64
C GLU A 258 3.74 -20.44 20.08
N THR A 259 4.40 -21.13 19.15
CA THR A 259 5.40 -22.18 19.41
C THR A 259 6.81 -21.64 19.56
N GLY A 260 7.01 -20.34 19.33
CA GLY A 260 8.29 -19.67 19.46
C GLY A 260 9.11 -19.58 18.17
N ASN A 261 8.60 -20.08 17.04
CA ASN A 261 9.29 -19.95 15.75
C ASN A 261 9.28 -18.52 15.27
N ILE A 262 10.42 -18.08 14.73
CA ILE A 262 10.58 -16.72 14.18
C ILE A 262 10.47 -16.78 12.67
N TYR A 263 9.60 -15.91 12.14
CA TYR A 263 9.36 -15.75 10.72
C TYR A 263 9.74 -14.35 10.28
N THR A 264 10.39 -14.26 9.12
CA THR A 264 10.68 -13.02 8.41
C THR A 264 10.26 -13.19 6.95
N GLU A 265 10.08 -12.09 6.24
CA GLU A 265 9.88 -12.15 4.79
C GLU A 265 10.95 -13.00 4.10
N HIS A 266 12.21 -12.78 4.49
CA HIS A 266 13.35 -13.48 3.90
C HIS A 266 13.30 -15.00 4.14
N SER A 267 13.00 -15.43 5.37
CA SER A 267 12.92 -16.86 5.69
C SER A 267 11.76 -17.54 4.99
N MET A 268 10.61 -16.87 4.87
CA MET A 268 9.42 -17.44 4.25
C MET A 268 9.50 -17.50 2.72
N ASN A 269 10.20 -16.58 2.10
CA ASN A 269 10.40 -16.53 0.64
C ASN A 269 11.68 -17.23 0.17
N ASN A 270 12.53 -17.66 1.10
CA ASN A 270 13.88 -18.18 0.82
C ASN A 270 14.71 -17.19 -0.03
N VAL A 271 14.77 -15.93 0.41
CA VAL A 271 15.55 -14.84 -0.20
C VAL A 271 16.47 -14.19 0.83
N LYS A 272 17.43 -13.39 0.38
CA LYS A 272 18.40 -12.72 1.26
C LYS A 272 18.07 -11.25 1.48
N THR A 273 17.34 -10.64 0.56
CA THR A 273 17.04 -9.21 0.58
C THR A 273 15.61 -8.92 0.10
N ASP A 274 15.05 -7.80 0.53
CA ASP A 274 13.76 -7.29 0.06
C ASP A 274 13.74 -7.11 -1.46
N LYS A 275 14.88 -6.72 -2.04
CA LYS A 275 15.02 -6.54 -3.49
C LYS A 275 14.82 -7.87 -4.23
N GLU A 276 15.33 -8.97 -3.69
CA GLU A 276 15.11 -10.30 -4.28
C GLU A 276 13.63 -10.70 -4.26
N THR A 277 12.85 -10.31 -3.23
CA THR A 277 11.40 -10.55 -3.20
C THR A 277 10.72 -9.85 -4.39
N THR A 278 11.02 -8.57 -4.62
CA THR A 278 10.42 -7.80 -5.72
C THR A 278 10.87 -8.30 -7.08
N GLU A 279 12.15 -8.62 -7.26
CA GLU A 279 12.70 -9.20 -8.48
C GLU A 279 12.10 -10.59 -8.78
N ASN A 280 11.91 -11.42 -7.75
CA ASN A 280 11.25 -12.71 -7.89
C ASN A 280 9.77 -12.52 -8.27
N PHE A 281 9.07 -11.57 -7.64
CA PHE A 281 7.68 -11.30 -8.01
C PHE A 281 7.54 -10.79 -9.45
N ASP A 282 8.55 -10.15 -10.02
CA ASP A 282 8.49 -9.76 -11.43
C ASP A 282 8.62 -10.95 -12.40
N LYS A 283 9.25 -12.06 -11.98
CA LYS A 283 9.39 -13.28 -12.79
C LYS A 283 8.02 -13.94 -12.99
N LYS A 284 7.83 -14.63 -14.12
CA LYS A 284 6.60 -15.34 -14.47
C LYS A 284 6.22 -16.41 -13.42
N LYS A 285 7.23 -17.02 -12.78
CA LYS A 285 7.04 -18.09 -11.79
C LYS A 285 6.19 -17.68 -10.61
N PHE A 286 6.38 -16.45 -10.08
CA PHE A 286 5.68 -15.97 -8.90
C PHE A 286 4.56 -15.04 -9.32
N ASN A 287 3.33 -15.30 -8.90
CA ASN A 287 2.16 -14.61 -9.41
C ASN A 287 1.16 -14.14 -8.35
N ILE A 288 1.34 -14.53 -7.08
CA ILE A 288 0.59 -14.00 -5.94
C ILE A 288 1.57 -13.38 -4.95
N LEU A 289 1.31 -12.13 -4.52
CA LEU A 289 2.05 -11.43 -3.47
C LEU A 289 1.13 -11.14 -2.29
N ILE A 290 1.45 -11.70 -1.13
CA ILE A 290 0.70 -11.50 0.11
C ILE A 290 1.40 -10.40 0.90
N VAL A 291 0.68 -9.32 1.27
CA VAL A 291 1.28 -8.15 1.89
C VAL A 291 0.61 -7.80 3.22
N ALA A 292 1.43 -7.38 4.20
CA ALA A 292 0.97 -6.72 5.42
C ALA A 292 1.70 -5.37 5.53
N GLU A 293 0.97 -4.26 5.34
CA GLU A 293 1.43 -2.87 5.27
C GLU A 293 2.47 -2.61 4.16
N LYS A 294 3.52 -3.41 4.07
CA LYS A 294 4.58 -3.30 3.06
C LYS A 294 4.01 -3.44 1.65
N TYR A 295 4.48 -2.59 0.72
CA TYR A 295 4.05 -2.52 -0.68
C TYR A 295 2.59 -2.11 -0.94
N GLN A 296 1.82 -1.79 0.09
CA GLN A 296 0.52 -1.12 -0.08
C GLN A 296 0.71 0.31 -0.58
N THR A 297 1.86 0.92 -0.29
CA THR A 297 2.30 2.20 -0.83
C THR A 297 3.65 2.07 -1.52
N GLY A 298 3.96 2.95 -2.49
CA GLY A 298 5.30 3.04 -3.10
C GLY A 298 5.76 1.86 -3.97
N TYR A 299 4.93 0.84 -4.21
CA TYR A 299 5.28 -0.32 -5.04
C TYR A 299 4.62 -0.24 -6.42
N ASP A 300 5.42 -0.39 -7.46
CA ASP A 300 4.96 -0.35 -8.85
C ASP A 300 5.10 -1.73 -9.53
N GLN A 301 3.97 -2.32 -9.94
CA GLN A 301 3.92 -3.57 -10.68
C GLN A 301 2.79 -3.51 -11.71
N ASN A 302 3.11 -3.22 -12.95
CA ASN A 302 2.13 -3.05 -14.02
C ASN A 302 1.41 -4.33 -14.46
N LYS A 303 1.94 -5.53 -14.09
CA LYS A 303 1.27 -6.83 -14.29
C LYS A 303 0.22 -7.12 -13.22
N LEU A 304 0.15 -6.30 -12.16
CA LEU A 304 -0.80 -6.48 -11.07
C LEU A 304 -2.22 -6.21 -11.59
N HIS A 305 -3.04 -7.26 -11.68
CA HIS A 305 -4.39 -7.24 -12.24
C HIS A 305 -5.45 -7.33 -11.15
N THR A 306 -5.24 -8.18 -10.14
CA THR A 306 -6.26 -8.48 -9.13
C THR A 306 -5.75 -8.21 -7.72
N MET A 307 -6.63 -7.68 -6.88
CA MET A 307 -6.38 -7.52 -5.46
C MET A 307 -7.47 -8.24 -4.66
N TYR A 308 -7.03 -9.08 -3.72
CA TYR A 308 -7.87 -9.72 -2.71
C TYR A 308 -7.67 -8.97 -1.39
N VAL A 309 -8.71 -8.32 -0.89
CA VAL A 309 -8.60 -7.43 0.27
C VAL A 309 -9.20 -8.10 1.50
N ASP A 310 -8.36 -8.50 2.45
CA ASP A 310 -8.78 -9.02 3.76
C ASP A 310 -8.30 -8.10 4.89
N LYS A 311 -8.55 -6.82 4.69
CA LYS A 311 -8.20 -5.74 5.60
C LYS A 311 -9.27 -4.66 5.56
N LYS A 312 -9.63 -4.12 6.74
CA LYS A 312 -10.49 -2.94 6.77
C LYS A 312 -9.70 -1.73 6.27
N LEU A 313 -10.12 -1.19 5.15
CA LEU A 313 -9.55 0.02 4.56
C LEU A 313 -10.41 1.24 4.94
N LYS A 314 -9.77 2.40 5.18
CA LYS A 314 -10.47 3.65 5.52
C LYS A 314 -9.75 4.87 4.93
N GLY A 315 -10.54 5.82 4.44
CA GLY A 315 -10.05 7.11 3.95
C GLY A 315 -8.88 6.94 2.96
N ILE A 316 -7.82 7.67 3.16
CA ILE A 316 -6.64 7.70 2.27
C ILE A 316 -6.06 6.30 1.96
N LYS A 317 -6.13 5.34 2.91
CA LYS A 317 -5.63 3.97 2.70
C LYS A 317 -6.38 3.22 1.60
N ILE A 318 -7.63 3.57 1.31
CA ILE A 318 -8.39 3.00 0.19
C ILE A 318 -7.69 3.36 -1.12
N VAL A 319 -7.52 4.66 -1.38
CA VAL A 319 -6.86 5.16 -2.59
C VAL A 319 -5.44 4.60 -2.73
N GLN A 320 -4.65 4.68 -1.67
CA GLN A 320 -3.25 4.23 -1.66
C GLN A 320 -3.10 2.74 -1.97
N SER A 321 -4.00 1.90 -1.45
CA SER A 321 -3.95 0.47 -1.70
C SER A 321 -4.49 0.13 -3.08
N LEU A 322 -5.67 0.60 -3.44
CA LEU A 322 -6.33 0.21 -4.69
C LEU A 322 -5.63 0.79 -5.92
N SER A 323 -5.04 1.97 -5.84
CA SER A 323 -4.28 2.57 -6.95
C SER A 323 -3.02 1.78 -7.37
N ARG A 324 -2.64 0.74 -6.62
CA ARG A 324 -1.61 -0.23 -7.09
C ARG A 324 -2.08 -1.00 -8.33
N LEU A 325 -3.39 -1.16 -8.52
CA LEU A 325 -3.96 -1.85 -9.67
C LEU A 325 -4.08 -0.97 -10.92
N ASN A 326 -4.15 0.35 -10.78
CA ASN A 326 -4.53 1.26 -11.86
C ASN A 326 -3.48 1.45 -12.98
N ARG A 327 -2.28 0.88 -12.83
CA ARG A 327 -1.19 1.00 -13.81
C ARG A 327 -1.58 0.38 -15.15
N THR A 328 -1.37 1.13 -16.22
CA THR A 328 -1.59 0.66 -17.58
C THR A 328 -0.45 -0.22 -18.08
N ARG A 329 -0.77 -1.14 -18.96
CA ARG A 329 0.18 -2.00 -19.67
C ARG A 329 -0.49 -2.59 -20.90
N ASP A 330 0.29 -2.88 -21.94
CA ASP A 330 -0.17 -3.61 -23.11
C ASP A 330 -0.81 -4.95 -22.72
N GLY A 331 -2.04 -5.17 -23.20
CA GLY A 331 -2.83 -6.36 -22.90
C GLY A 331 -3.53 -6.34 -21.52
N LYS A 332 -3.40 -5.26 -20.74
CA LYS A 332 -4.16 -5.05 -19.51
C LYS A 332 -5.29 -4.07 -19.77
N THR A 333 -6.49 -4.58 -19.91
CA THR A 333 -7.71 -3.81 -20.24
C THR A 333 -8.61 -3.56 -19.05
N ASP A 334 -8.42 -4.33 -17.99
CA ASP A 334 -9.25 -4.30 -16.78
C ASP A 334 -8.42 -4.60 -15.52
N THR A 335 -9.05 -4.39 -14.38
CA THR A 335 -8.57 -4.76 -13.06
C THR A 335 -9.71 -5.39 -12.28
N LEU A 336 -9.41 -6.10 -11.21
CA LEU A 336 -10.42 -6.72 -10.35
C LEU A 336 -10.04 -6.56 -8.87
N VAL A 337 -11.01 -6.13 -8.06
CA VAL A 337 -10.90 -6.17 -6.59
C VAL A 337 -11.94 -7.13 -6.05
N VAL A 338 -11.51 -8.09 -5.25
CA VAL A 338 -12.38 -8.97 -4.46
C VAL A 338 -12.16 -8.67 -3.00
N ASP A 339 -13.16 -8.10 -2.35
CA ASP A 339 -13.06 -7.64 -0.97
C ASP A 339 -13.79 -8.58 0.00
N PHE A 340 -13.10 -9.01 1.06
CA PHE A 340 -13.60 -9.90 2.11
C PHE A 340 -14.06 -9.14 3.36
N LYS A 341 -13.78 -7.84 3.46
CA LYS A 341 -13.93 -7.06 4.70
C LYS A 341 -14.76 -5.79 4.57
N ASN A 342 -14.69 -5.12 3.43
CA ASN A 342 -15.34 -3.84 3.24
C ASN A 342 -16.61 -4.00 2.39
N THR A 343 -17.53 -3.06 2.53
CA THR A 343 -18.69 -2.95 1.63
C THR A 343 -18.36 -2.04 0.45
N ALA A 344 -19.14 -2.14 -0.63
CA ALA A 344 -18.95 -1.26 -1.79
C ALA A 344 -19.11 0.22 -1.40
N ASP A 345 -20.14 0.54 -0.60
CA ASP A 345 -20.42 1.91 -0.15
C ASP A 345 -19.26 2.51 0.64
N GLU A 346 -18.64 1.74 1.56
CA GLU A 346 -17.49 2.20 2.35
C GLU A 346 -16.26 2.51 1.46
N ILE A 347 -16.10 1.78 0.37
CA ILE A 347 -14.99 1.98 -0.56
C ILE A 347 -15.27 3.16 -1.50
N GLU A 348 -16.49 3.29 -2.03
CA GLU A 348 -16.88 4.43 -2.87
C GLU A 348 -16.77 5.77 -2.14
N GLU A 349 -17.20 5.82 -0.86
CA GLU A 349 -17.10 7.04 -0.05
C GLU A 349 -15.64 7.47 0.20
N GLY A 350 -14.71 6.54 0.22
CA GLY A 350 -13.31 6.79 0.54
C GLY A 350 -12.36 6.86 -0.67
N TYR A 351 -12.82 6.51 -1.89
CA TYR A 351 -12.02 6.52 -3.11
C TYR A 351 -12.21 7.82 -3.90
#